data_e6ca9c6b56f2e5089a0b1996956f339b
#
_entry.id   e6ca9c6b56f2e5089a0b1996956f339b
#
_cell.length_a   1.000
_cell.length_b   1.000
_cell.length_c   1.000
_cell.angle_alpha   90.00
_cell.angle_beta   90.00
_cell.angle_gamma   90.00
#
_symmetry.space_group_name_H-M   'P 1'
#
loop_
_entity.id
_entity.type
_entity.pdbx_description
1 polymer ?
#
loop_
_entity_poly.entity_id
_entity_poly.type
_entity_poly.pdbx_seq_one_letter_code
_entity_poly.pdbx_strand_id
1 'polypeptide(L)'
;MRRRLKLRHALALGLVQGPTELLPVSSSAHTILIPLLAGWPYEELDPELRKSFVVALHAGAGVALGLGIRRHPLGYGGSLGRRRVGVVALVLLPPAIAGLALEQVIERRLGGPRSTAAGLVGGALAMALADARAPGGSRGGRGPDLCDGLVLGLAQAAALAPGVSRNGATLTAARARGFSRAQAHGLSRLVGLPVILGASALKGARMLERDGLPAGGRGLLAVGGGSAFLSTLASARLMGSRSFSGRSLLPYAVYRCLLAATVARQTRRGRGRAGERSAIVAQ
;
A
#
# COMPACT_ATOMS: atom_id res chain seq x y z
N MET A 1 -22.03 8.73 -24.10
CA MET A 1 -20.60 9.14 -23.96
C MET A 1 -20.05 8.58 -22.65
N ARG A 2 -19.08 7.63 -22.68
CA ARG A 2 -18.43 7.13 -21.46
C ARG A 2 -17.64 8.24 -20.80
N ARG A 3 -17.88 8.48 -19.52
CA ARG A 3 -17.11 9.46 -18.73
C ARG A 3 -15.65 8.98 -18.66
N ARG A 4 -14.70 9.83 -19.07
CA ARG A 4 -13.26 9.48 -19.02
C ARG A 4 -12.61 10.05 -17.75
N LEU A 5 -11.70 9.30 -17.15
CA LEU A 5 -10.85 9.81 -16.07
C LEU A 5 -10.00 10.98 -16.63
N LYS A 6 -10.01 12.11 -15.95
CA LYS A 6 -9.30 13.33 -16.40
C LYS A 6 -7.90 13.37 -15.79
N LEU A 7 -6.95 14.07 -16.41
CA LEU A 7 -5.58 14.25 -15.90
C LEU A 7 -5.55 14.81 -14.47
N ARG A 8 -6.48 15.69 -14.11
CA ARG A 8 -6.62 16.21 -12.73
C ARG A 8 -6.89 15.10 -11.69
N HIS A 9 -7.61 14.03 -12.07
CA HIS A 9 -7.87 12.90 -11.19
C HIS A 9 -6.60 12.05 -11.03
N ALA A 10 -5.83 11.87 -12.10
CA ALA A 10 -4.53 11.20 -12.06
C ALA A 10 -3.53 11.98 -11.18
N LEU A 11 -3.49 13.30 -11.33
CA LEU A 11 -2.69 14.19 -10.48
C LEU A 11 -3.07 14.04 -9.01
N ALA A 12 -4.37 14.11 -8.68
CA ALA A 12 -4.85 13.99 -7.30
C ALA A 12 -4.49 12.65 -6.67
N LEU A 13 -4.69 11.53 -7.40
CA LEU A 13 -4.33 10.20 -6.91
C LEU A 13 -2.81 10.05 -6.72
N GLY A 14 -2.00 10.61 -7.62
CA GLY A 14 -0.55 10.64 -7.47
C GLY A 14 -0.09 11.49 -6.27
N LEU A 15 -0.72 12.64 -6.02
CA LEU A 15 -0.41 13.46 -4.85
C LEU A 15 -0.75 12.73 -3.53
N VAL A 16 -1.84 11.98 -3.50
CA VAL A 16 -2.24 11.17 -2.34
C VAL A 16 -1.33 9.96 -2.15
N GLN A 17 -0.76 9.41 -3.24
CA GLN A 17 0.10 8.22 -3.18
C GLN A 17 1.29 8.41 -2.22
N GLY A 18 1.96 9.55 -2.25
CA GLY A 18 3.16 9.81 -1.44
C GLY A 18 2.93 9.64 0.07
N PRO A 19 2.05 10.42 0.69
CA PRO A 19 1.78 10.28 2.12
C PRO A 19 1.18 8.91 2.47
N THR A 20 0.29 8.36 1.65
CA THR A 20 -0.37 7.08 1.96
C THR A 20 0.53 5.86 1.78
N GLU A 21 1.60 5.94 1.01
CA GLU A 21 2.63 4.90 0.90
C GLU A 21 3.55 4.88 2.13
N LEU A 22 3.86 6.04 2.67
CA LEU A 22 4.74 6.19 3.84
C LEU A 22 4.01 5.98 5.17
N LEU A 23 2.73 6.33 5.24
CA LEU A 23 1.88 6.13 6.40
C LEU A 23 1.25 4.72 6.40
N PRO A 24 0.95 4.15 7.56
CA PRO A 24 0.32 2.82 7.64
C PRO A 24 -1.20 2.88 7.40
N VAL A 25 -1.64 3.59 6.34
CA VAL A 25 -3.06 3.88 6.03
C VAL A 25 -3.59 3.18 4.77
N SER A 26 -2.74 2.45 4.04
CA SER A 26 -3.06 1.73 2.80
C SER A 26 -3.24 2.62 1.56
N SER A 27 -2.17 2.82 0.79
CA SER A 27 -2.20 3.53 -0.50
C SER A 27 -3.17 2.89 -1.50
N SER A 28 -3.20 1.55 -1.58
CA SER A 28 -4.13 0.82 -2.44
C SER A 28 -5.59 1.07 -2.09
N ALA A 29 -5.94 1.18 -0.79
CA ALA A 29 -7.29 1.54 -0.39
C ALA A 29 -7.66 2.95 -0.87
N HIS A 30 -6.77 3.92 -0.76
CA HIS A 30 -7.04 5.30 -1.20
C HIS A 30 -7.23 5.38 -2.72
N THR A 31 -6.45 4.63 -3.50
CA THR A 31 -6.59 4.58 -4.96
C THR A 31 -7.95 4.02 -5.40
N ILE A 32 -8.55 3.12 -4.62
CA ILE A 32 -9.89 2.55 -4.86
C ILE A 32 -10.98 3.46 -4.32
N LEU A 33 -10.83 3.93 -3.07
CA LEU A 33 -11.91 4.55 -2.32
C LEU A 33 -12.09 6.04 -2.61
N ILE A 34 -11.04 6.78 -2.93
CA ILE A 34 -11.18 8.20 -3.30
C ILE A 34 -12.02 8.37 -4.56
N PRO A 35 -11.75 7.66 -5.68
CA PRO A 35 -12.62 7.73 -6.84
C PRO A 35 -14.07 7.34 -6.54
N LEU A 36 -14.28 6.28 -5.75
CA LEU A 36 -15.61 5.84 -5.34
C LEU A 36 -16.36 6.93 -4.56
N LEU A 37 -15.72 7.53 -3.56
CA LEU A 37 -16.32 8.56 -2.70
C LEU A 37 -16.56 9.87 -3.45
N ALA A 38 -15.67 10.21 -4.39
CA ALA A 38 -15.76 11.42 -5.21
C ALA A 38 -16.64 11.26 -6.46
N GLY A 39 -17.17 10.07 -6.72
CA GLY A 39 -17.97 9.78 -7.90
C GLY A 39 -17.18 9.91 -9.21
N TRP A 40 -15.88 9.63 -9.19
CA TRP A 40 -15.05 9.66 -10.40
C TRP A 40 -15.26 8.39 -11.23
N PRO A 41 -15.15 8.46 -12.56
CA PRO A 41 -15.38 7.33 -13.45
C PRO A 41 -14.17 6.37 -13.50
N TYR A 42 -13.64 6.00 -12.35
CA TYR A 42 -12.46 5.14 -12.21
C TYR A 42 -12.76 3.68 -12.53
N GLU A 43 -13.95 3.22 -12.14
CA GLU A 43 -14.41 1.86 -12.44
C GLU A 43 -14.77 1.68 -13.92
N GLU A 44 -15.03 2.78 -14.65
CA GLU A 44 -15.31 2.80 -16.09
C GLU A 44 -14.04 2.71 -16.95
N LEU A 45 -12.84 2.83 -16.33
CA LEU A 45 -11.57 2.61 -17.02
C LEU A 45 -11.48 1.18 -17.51
N ASP A 46 -10.83 1.02 -18.66
CA ASP A 46 -10.37 -0.28 -19.12
C ASP A 46 -9.56 -0.97 -17.99
N PRO A 47 -9.80 -2.27 -17.70
CA PRO A 47 -9.13 -2.97 -16.61
C PRO A 47 -7.61 -2.97 -16.71
N GLU A 48 -7.04 -3.08 -17.91
CA GLU A 48 -5.59 -3.06 -18.11
C GLU A 48 -5.02 -1.65 -17.93
N LEU A 49 -5.73 -0.62 -18.39
CA LEU A 49 -5.34 0.78 -18.11
C LEU A 49 -5.38 1.09 -16.62
N ARG A 50 -6.38 0.58 -15.90
CA ARG A 50 -6.49 0.74 -14.44
C ARG A 50 -5.34 0.06 -13.71
N LYS A 51 -4.97 -1.16 -14.08
CA LYS A 51 -3.80 -1.87 -13.55
C LYS A 51 -2.51 -1.10 -13.84
N SER A 52 -2.32 -0.68 -15.08
CA SER A 52 -1.16 0.11 -15.52
C SER A 52 -1.04 1.41 -14.73
N PHE A 53 -2.15 2.07 -14.46
CA PHE A 53 -2.18 3.29 -13.68
C PHE A 53 -1.74 3.07 -12.23
N VAL A 54 -2.23 2.00 -11.56
CA VAL A 54 -1.78 1.61 -10.22
C VAL A 54 -0.29 1.28 -10.21
N VAL A 55 0.21 0.56 -11.22
CA VAL A 55 1.65 0.27 -11.37
C VAL A 55 2.46 1.56 -11.51
N ALA A 56 2.01 2.52 -12.32
CA ALA A 56 2.68 3.80 -12.49
C ALA A 56 2.76 4.61 -11.17
N LEU A 57 1.68 4.63 -10.37
CA LEU A 57 1.67 5.26 -9.05
C LEU A 57 2.72 4.65 -8.12
N HIS A 58 2.75 3.30 -8.01
CA HIS A 58 3.70 2.60 -7.14
C HIS A 58 5.14 2.68 -7.66
N ALA A 59 5.35 2.66 -8.97
CA ALA A 59 6.66 2.84 -9.58
C ALA A 59 7.23 4.23 -9.27
N GLY A 60 6.43 5.29 -9.45
CA GLY A 60 6.81 6.65 -9.08
C GLY A 60 7.19 6.76 -7.60
N ALA A 61 6.35 6.22 -6.71
CA ALA A 61 6.63 6.19 -5.28
C ALA A 61 7.89 5.37 -4.95
N GLY A 62 8.07 4.20 -5.57
CA GLY A 62 9.23 3.33 -5.36
C GLY A 62 10.54 3.98 -5.76
N VAL A 63 10.58 4.65 -6.92
CA VAL A 63 11.76 5.40 -7.39
C VAL A 63 12.10 6.53 -6.42
N ALA A 64 11.11 7.30 -5.96
CA ALA A 64 11.32 8.36 -4.97
C ALA A 64 11.91 7.84 -3.66
N LEU A 65 11.39 6.71 -3.15
CA LEU A 65 11.90 6.06 -1.93
C LEU A 65 13.33 5.54 -2.13
N GLY A 66 13.63 4.94 -3.29
CA GLY A 66 14.96 4.45 -3.63
C GLY A 66 16.02 5.55 -3.63
N LEU A 67 15.69 6.72 -4.18
CA LEU A 67 16.56 7.91 -4.13
C LEU A 67 16.75 8.42 -2.70
N GLY A 68 15.70 8.33 -1.86
CA GLY A 68 15.77 8.72 -0.45
C GLY A 68 16.71 7.85 0.37
N ILE A 69 16.73 6.54 0.14
CA ILE A 69 17.61 5.59 0.86
C ILE A 69 19.08 5.81 0.50
N ARG A 70 19.41 6.15 -0.75
CA ARG A 70 20.79 6.48 -1.16
C ARG A 70 21.37 7.65 -0.37
N ARG A 71 20.54 8.63 0.00
CA ARG A 71 20.97 9.84 0.75
C ARG A 71 21.05 9.62 2.26
N HIS A 72 20.26 8.69 2.78
CA HIS A 72 20.24 8.33 4.20
C HIS A 72 20.24 6.80 4.32
N PRO A 73 21.43 6.16 4.23
CA PRO A 73 21.52 4.73 4.41
C PRO A 73 20.92 4.39 5.78
N LEU A 74 19.84 3.61 5.73
CA LEU A 74 19.18 3.12 6.93
C LEU A 74 20.25 2.43 7.79
N GLY A 75 20.47 2.92 8.99
CA GLY A 75 21.59 2.66 9.91
C GLY A 75 21.89 1.22 10.34
N TYR A 76 21.65 0.27 9.45
CA TYR A 76 22.11 -1.10 9.51
C TYR A 76 23.37 -1.29 8.65
N GLY A 77 24.31 -0.34 8.72
CA GLY A 77 25.64 -0.42 8.11
C GLY A 77 26.41 -1.61 8.69
N GLY A 78 26.78 -2.54 7.84
CA GLY A 78 27.58 -3.71 8.15
C GLY A 78 27.59 -4.67 6.94
N SER A 79 28.64 -5.48 6.78
CA SER A 79 28.78 -6.44 5.70
C SER A 79 27.53 -7.35 5.55
N LEU A 80 27.22 -7.74 4.31
CA LEU A 80 26.18 -8.72 3.99
C LEU A 80 26.63 -10.14 4.39
N GLY A 81 26.67 -10.40 5.70
CA GLY A 81 26.91 -11.75 6.23
C GLY A 81 25.75 -12.71 5.90
N ARG A 82 26.03 -14.02 5.85
CA ARG A 82 25.05 -15.09 5.53
C ARG A 82 23.71 -14.94 6.28
N ARG A 83 23.73 -14.53 7.54
CA ARG A 83 22.52 -14.30 8.34
C ARG A 83 21.65 -13.19 7.79
N ARG A 84 22.25 -12.08 7.31
CA ARG A 84 21.52 -10.96 6.70
C ARG A 84 20.88 -11.36 5.37
N VAL A 85 21.58 -12.10 4.54
CA VAL A 85 21.05 -12.63 3.29
C VAL A 85 19.83 -13.52 3.58
N GLY A 86 19.91 -14.41 4.58
CA GLY A 86 18.79 -15.25 4.99
C GLY A 86 17.58 -14.44 5.48
N VAL A 87 17.79 -13.40 6.29
CA VAL A 87 16.69 -12.51 6.73
C VAL A 87 16.03 -11.82 5.52
N VAL A 88 16.81 -11.27 4.61
CA VAL A 88 16.29 -10.59 3.41
C VAL A 88 15.52 -11.59 2.52
N ALA A 89 16.04 -12.79 2.33
CA ALA A 89 15.35 -13.82 1.57
C ALA A 89 13.99 -14.17 2.20
N LEU A 90 13.94 -14.40 3.50
CA LEU A 90 12.70 -14.71 4.23
C LEU A 90 11.70 -13.55 4.23
N VAL A 91 12.16 -12.30 4.12
CA VAL A 91 11.31 -11.13 3.97
C VAL A 91 10.70 -11.05 2.57
N LEU A 92 11.42 -11.43 1.52
CA LEU A 92 11.03 -11.24 0.13
C LEU A 92 10.29 -12.45 -0.47
N LEU A 93 10.65 -13.67 -0.08
CA LEU A 93 10.08 -14.89 -0.64
C LEU A 93 8.56 -15.03 -0.42
N PRO A 94 8.00 -14.87 0.82
CA PRO A 94 6.57 -15.03 1.02
C PRO A 94 5.71 -14.10 0.18
N PRO A 95 5.96 -12.77 0.11
CA PRO A 95 5.17 -11.90 -0.74
C PRO A 95 5.39 -12.14 -2.24
N ALA A 96 6.58 -12.59 -2.67
CA ALA A 96 6.85 -12.95 -4.05
C ALA A 96 6.06 -14.19 -4.47
N ILE A 97 6.12 -15.27 -3.67
CA ILE A 97 5.37 -16.50 -3.92
C ILE A 97 3.87 -16.22 -3.91
N ALA A 98 3.36 -15.54 -2.87
CA ALA A 98 1.95 -15.21 -2.77
C ALA A 98 1.48 -14.29 -3.90
N GLY A 99 2.30 -13.31 -4.30
CA GLY A 99 2.00 -12.42 -5.43
C GLY A 99 1.91 -13.16 -6.75
N LEU A 100 2.83 -14.11 -7.00
CA LEU A 100 2.80 -14.90 -8.24
C LEU A 100 1.65 -15.93 -8.26
N ALA A 101 1.41 -16.61 -7.13
CA ALA A 101 0.43 -17.70 -7.05
C ALA A 101 -1.01 -17.22 -6.87
N LEU A 102 -1.22 -16.11 -6.14
CA LEU A 102 -2.55 -15.68 -5.70
C LEU A 102 -3.03 -14.37 -6.34
N GLU A 103 -2.26 -13.74 -7.24
CA GLU A 103 -2.60 -12.44 -7.83
C GLU A 103 -4.02 -12.42 -8.40
N GLN A 104 -4.37 -13.39 -9.23
CA GLN A 104 -5.70 -13.47 -9.85
C GLN A 104 -6.83 -13.69 -8.83
N VAL A 105 -6.58 -14.51 -7.80
CA VAL A 105 -7.56 -14.77 -6.74
C VAL A 105 -7.78 -13.50 -5.91
N ILE A 106 -6.71 -12.81 -5.55
CA ILE A 106 -6.77 -11.56 -4.78
C ILE A 106 -7.50 -10.49 -5.57
N GLU A 107 -7.17 -10.30 -6.85
CA GLU A 107 -7.84 -9.30 -7.71
C GLU A 107 -9.34 -9.59 -7.86
N ARG A 108 -9.71 -10.85 -8.12
CA ARG A 108 -11.12 -11.23 -8.34
C ARG A 108 -11.95 -11.21 -7.07
N ARG A 109 -11.43 -11.71 -5.94
CA ARG A 109 -12.20 -11.90 -4.70
C ARG A 109 -12.05 -10.75 -3.71
N LEU A 110 -10.88 -10.10 -3.68
CA LEU A 110 -10.55 -9.07 -2.69
C LEU A 110 -10.42 -7.65 -3.26
N GLY A 111 -10.53 -7.47 -4.59
CA GLY A 111 -10.38 -6.16 -5.25
C GLY A 111 -11.55 -5.18 -5.03
N GLY A 112 -12.64 -5.61 -4.40
CA GLY A 112 -13.83 -4.78 -4.22
C GLY A 112 -13.77 -3.83 -3.01
N PRO A 113 -14.66 -2.78 -2.97
CA PRO A 113 -14.66 -1.81 -1.88
C PRO A 113 -14.94 -2.42 -0.50
N ARG A 114 -15.76 -3.47 -0.42
CA ARG A 114 -16.10 -4.13 0.86
C ARG A 114 -14.94 -4.91 1.44
N SER A 115 -14.26 -5.71 0.62
CA SER A 115 -13.07 -6.45 1.03
C SER A 115 -11.94 -5.50 1.41
N THR A 116 -11.79 -4.39 0.68
CA THR A 116 -10.86 -3.31 1.03
C THR A 116 -11.19 -2.69 2.38
N ALA A 117 -12.48 -2.42 2.66
CA ALA A 117 -12.91 -1.92 3.96
C ALA A 117 -12.65 -2.93 5.09
N ALA A 118 -12.90 -4.22 4.84
CA ALA A 118 -12.57 -5.29 5.81
C ALA A 118 -11.06 -5.37 6.07
N GLY A 119 -10.22 -5.28 5.02
CA GLY A 119 -8.77 -5.20 5.15
C GLY A 119 -8.28 -3.97 5.93
N LEU A 120 -8.93 -2.82 5.74
CA LEU A 120 -8.65 -1.62 6.54
C LEU A 120 -8.90 -1.86 8.02
N VAL A 121 -10.08 -2.41 8.39
CA VAL A 121 -10.46 -2.67 9.78
C VAL A 121 -9.56 -3.74 10.40
N GLY A 122 -9.42 -4.90 9.75
CA GLY A 122 -8.59 -6.00 10.26
C GLY A 122 -7.13 -5.58 10.49
N GLY A 123 -6.54 -4.89 9.51
CA GLY A 123 -5.18 -4.37 9.66
C GLY A 123 -5.06 -3.23 10.68
N ALA A 124 -6.12 -2.41 10.88
CA ALA A 124 -6.15 -1.38 11.92
C ALA A 124 -6.15 -2.00 13.32
N LEU A 125 -7.02 -3.00 13.54
CA LEU A 125 -7.12 -3.70 14.82
C LEU A 125 -5.81 -4.42 15.15
N ALA A 126 -5.24 -5.18 14.21
CA ALA A 126 -3.96 -5.85 14.40
C ALA A 126 -2.84 -4.87 14.75
N MET A 127 -2.78 -3.71 14.07
CA MET A 127 -1.80 -2.67 14.31
C MET A 127 -1.96 -2.03 15.70
N ALA A 128 -3.19 -1.69 16.09
CA ALA A 128 -3.47 -1.10 17.40
C ALA A 128 -3.13 -2.07 18.54
N LEU A 129 -3.51 -3.34 18.41
CA LEU A 129 -3.21 -4.39 19.40
C LEU A 129 -1.70 -4.64 19.55
N ALA A 130 -0.97 -4.74 18.43
CA ALA A 130 0.47 -4.96 18.48
C ALA A 130 1.20 -3.74 19.07
N ASP A 131 0.76 -2.52 18.76
CA ASP A 131 1.36 -1.30 19.30
C ASP A 131 1.10 -1.13 20.81
N ALA A 132 -0.11 -1.47 21.29
CA ALA A 132 -0.48 -1.41 22.70
C ALA A 132 0.29 -2.42 23.56
N ARG A 133 0.56 -3.63 23.04
CA ARG A 133 1.27 -4.70 23.79
C ARG A 133 2.78 -4.48 23.96
N ALA A 134 3.37 -3.60 23.17
CA ALA A 134 4.82 -3.36 23.19
C ALA A 134 5.17 -1.85 23.23
N PRO A 135 4.74 -1.10 24.26
CA PRO A 135 4.86 0.38 24.24
C PRO A 135 6.31 0.87 24.08
N GLY A 136 7.28 0.28 24.78
CA GLY A 136 8.69 0.68 24.73
C GLY A 136 9.58 -0.08 23.76
N GLY A 137 9.15 -1.28 23.38
CA GLY A 137 10.00 -2.26 22.70
C GLY A 137 10.90 -3.01 23.71
N SER A 138 11.06 -4.31 23.54
CA SER A 138 11.79 -5.19 24.48
C SER A 138 13.13 -5.70 23.94
N ARG A 139 13.49 -5.40 22.69
CA ARG A 139 14.64 -6.03 21.99
C ARG A 139 16.01 -5.42 22.27
N GLY A 140 16.12 -4.34 23.04
CA GLY A 140 17.41 -3.84 23.49
C GLY A 140 18.44 -3.55 22.39
N GLY A 141 18.02 -3.11 21.22
CA GLY A 141 18.93 -2.76 20.10
C GLY A 141 19.39 -3.94 19.24
N ARG A 142 18.97 -5.20 19.52
CA ARG A 142 19.30 -6.35 18.66
C ARG A 142 18.68 -6.21 17.27
N GLY A 143 19.48 -6.49 16.24
CA GLY A 143 19.01 -6.53 14.84
C GLY A 143 18.04 -7.70 14.58
N PRO A 144 17.34 -7.68 13.41
CA PRO A 144 16.41 -8.73 13.04
C PRO A 144 17.11 -10.09 12.87
N ASP A 145 16.43 -11.15 13.30
CA ASP A 145 16.82 -12.54 13.11
C ASP A 145 16.01 -13.22 11.99
N LEU A 146 16.26 -14.51 11.73
CA LEU A 146 15.57 -15.27 10.68
C LEU A 146 14.05 -15.39 10.94
N CYS A 147 13.65 -15.55 12.20
CA CYS A 147 12.24 -15.58 12.58
C CYS A 147 11.56 -14.23 12.29
N ASP A 148 12.26 -13.13 12.55
CA ASP A 148 11.76 -11.80 12.20
C ASP A 148 11.62 -11.64 10.69
N GLY A 149 12.59 -12.15 9.92
CA GLY A 149 12.52 -12.14 8.46
C GLY A 149 11.29 -12.87 7.96
N LEU A 150 11.01 -14.07 8.48
CA LEU A 150 9.83 -14.85 8.10
C LEU A 150 8.53 -14.14 8.50
N VAL A 151 8.42 -13.64 9.73
CA VAL A 151 7.21 -12.94 10.21
C VAL A 151 6.94 -11.67 9.42
N LEU A 152 7.97 -10.88 9.10
CA LEU A 152 7.85 -9.70 8.23
C LEU A 152 7.46 -10.08 6.79
N GLY A 153 8.01 -11.17 6.26
CA GLY A 153 7.66 -11.67 4.93
C GLY A 153 6.20 -12.14 4.86
N LEU A 154 5.72 -12.89 5.83
CA LEU A 154 4.31 -13.31 5.91
C LEU A 154 3.38 -12.11 6.07
N ALA A 155 3.76 -11.10 6.85
CA ALA A 155 3.00 -9.87 6.97
C ALA A 155 2.91 -9.11 5.63
N GLN A 156 3.99 -9.09 4.84
CA GLN A 156 3.96 -8.51 3.49
C GLN A 156 3.09 -9.33 2.52
N ALA A 157 3.11 -10.66 2.62
CA ALA A 157 2.22 -11.52 1.84
C ALA A 157 0.74 -11.25 2.18
N ALA A 158 0.38 -11.15 3.45
CA ALA A 158 -0.97 -10.77 3.90
C ALA A 158 -1.39 -9.37 3.38
N ALA A 159 -0.45 -8.47 3.22
CA ALA A 159 -0.69 -7.11 2.73
C ALA A 159 -0.93 -7.02 1.21
N LEU A 160 -0.86 -8.13 0.47
CA LEU A 160 -1.36 -8.20 -0.90
C LEU A 160 -2.89 -8.02 -0.96
N ALA A 161 -3.59 -8.37 0.13
CA ALA A 161 -5.02 -8.09 0.25
C ALA A 161 -5.25 -6.57 0.36
N PRO A 162 -6.10 -5.98 -0.55
CA PRO A 162 -6.40 -4.56 -0.53
C PRO A 162 -6.93 -4.10 0.83
N GLY A 163 -6.46 -2.95 1.30
CA GLY A 163 -6.85 -2.41 2.60
C GLY A 163 -5.93 -2.79 3.76
N VAL A 164 -5.26 -3.94 3.73
CA VAL A 164 -4.36 -4.38 4.83
C VAL A 164 -3.21 -3.40 5.07
N SER A 165 -2.69 -2.77 4.04
CA SER A 165 -1.51 -1.88 4.07
C SER A 165 -0.20 -2.62 4.32
N ARG A 166 0.68 -2.64 3.34
CA ARG A 166 2.02 -3.24 3.46
C ARG A 166 2.82 -2.60 4.61
N ASN A 167 2.85 -1.28 4.66
CA ASN A 167 3.53 -0.56 5.74
C ASN A 167 2.86 -0.85 7.11
N GLY A 168 1.53 -0.86 7.17
CA GLY A 168 0.79 -1.24 8.39
C GLY A 168 1.10 -2.66 8.85
N ALA A 169 1.10 -3.64 7.95
CA ALA A 169 1.38 -5.04 8.27
C ALA A 169 2.82 -5.25 8.77
N THR A 170 3.81 -4.64 8.10
CA THR A 170 5.21 -4.75 8.53
C THR A 170 5.47 -4.04 9.87
N LEU A 171 4.84 -2.89 10.11
CA LEU A 171 4.88 -2.23 11.41
C LEU A 171 4.24 -3.10 12.50
N THR A 172 3.06 -3.68 12.24
CA THR A 172 2.38 -4.60 13.15
C THR A 172 3.27 -5.80 13.50
N ALA A 173 3.85 -6.45 12.50
CA ALA A 173 4.74 -7.58 12.67
C ALA A 173 5.99 -7.21 13.49
N ALA A 174 6.65 -6.11 13.15
CA ALA A 174 7.83 -5.64 13.87
C ALA A 174 7.48 -5.27 15.34
N ARG A 175 6.35 -4.61 15.59
CA ARG A 175 5.88 -4.30 16.94
C ARG A 175 5.57 -5.57 17.74
N ALA A 176 4.88 -6.54 17.14
CA ALA A 176 4.60 -7.83 17.77
C ALA A 176 5.88 -8.62 18.11
N ARG A 177 6.95 -8.41 17.34
CA ARG A 177 8.28 -8.98 17.58
C ARG A 177 9.12 -8.18 18.60
N GLY A 178 8.56 -7.16 19.25
CA GLY A 178 9.19 -6.37 20.31
C GLY A 178 10.13 -5.26 19.83
N PHE A 179 10.13 -4.91 18.54
CA PHE A 179 10.87 -3.74 18.06
C PHE A 179 10.21 -2.44 18.55
N SER A 180 11.01 -1.44 18.90
CA SER A 180 10.49 -0.09 19.20
C SER A 180 9.79 0.50 17.96
N ARG A 181 8.94 1.53 18.13
CA ARG A 181 8.27 2.18 17.00
C ARG A 181 9.27 2.70 15.97
N ALA A 182 10.35 3.32 16.40
CA ALA A 182 11.39 3.83 15.50
C ALA A 182 12.08 2.71 14.71
N GLN A 183 12.41 1.60 15.38
CA GLN A 183 12.99 0.42 14.73
C GLN A 183 12.01 -0.22 13.74
N ALA A 184 10.74 -0.35 14.12
CA ALA A 184 9.69 -0.89 13.27
C ALA A 184 9.49 -0.05 11.99
N HIS A 185 9.49 1.29 12.10
CA HIS A 185 9.46 2.18 10.94
C HIS A 185 10.70 2.04 10.05
N GLY A 186 11.89 1.91 10.63
CA GLY A 186 13.13 1.63 9.89
C GLY A 186 13.06 0.33 9.11
N LEU A 187 12.67 -0.76 9.79
CA LEU A 187 12.48 -2.07 9.16
C LEU A 187 11.44 -2.03 8.05
N SER A 188 10.26 -1.46 8.30
CA SER A 188 9.20 -1.39 7.29
C SER A 188 9.64 -0.68 6.00
N ARG A 189 10.39 0.41 6.12
CA ARG A 189 10.97 1.11 4.95
C ARG A 189 12.01 0.25 4.23
N LEU A 190 12.90 -0.40 4.97
CA LEU A 190 13.96 -1.22 4.42
C LEU A 190 13.40 -2.42 3.63
N VAL A 191 12.47 -3.16 4.25
CA VAL A 191 11.90 -4.37 3.64
C VAL A 191 10.84 -4.06 2.58
N GLY A 192 10.20 -2.90 2.67
CA GLY A 192 9.15 -2.51 1.75
C GLY A 192 9.64 -2.06 0.38
N LEU A 193 10.80 -1.40 0.31
CA LEU A 193 11.31 -0.86 -0.95
C LEU A 193 11.56 -1.93 -2.02
N PRO A 194 12.31 -3.02 -1.75
CA PRO A 194 12.54 -4.05 -2.76
C PRO A 194 11.24 -4.71 -3.23
N VAL A 195 10.23 -4.85 -2.35
CA VAL A 195 8.91 -5.39 -2.74
C VAL A 195 8.17 -4.43 -3.66
N ILE A 196 8.15 -3.11 -3.37
CA ILE A 196 7.52 -2.12 -4.25
C ILE A 196 8.20 -2.12 -5.63
N LEU A 197 9.52 -2.00 -5.65
CA LEU A 197 10.28 -1.94 -6.90
C LEU A 197 10.16 -3.23 -7.70
N GLY A 198 10.30 -4.39 -7.05
CA GLY A 198 10.17 -5.69 -7.69
C GLY A 198 8.77 -5.93 -8.26
N ALA A 199 7.71 -5.63 -7.51
CA ALA A 199 6.34 -5.75 -7.99
C ALA A 199 6.05 -4.78 -9.15
N SER A 200 6.53 -3.53 -9.06
CA SER A 200 6.37 -2.53 -10.14
C SER A 200 7.13 -2.93 -11.40
N ALA A 201 8.36 -3.43 -11.26
CA ALA A 201 9.17 -3.90 -12.39
C ALA A 201 8.53 -5.11 -13.07
N LEU A 202 8.11 -6.13 -12.30
CA LEU A 202 7.47 -7.33 -12.82
C LEU A 202 6.16 -7.01 -13.56
N LYS A 203 5.29 -6.20 -12.94
CA LYS A 203 4.02 -5.80 -13.57
C LYS A 203 4.25 -4.91 -14.79
N GLY A 204 5.20 -3.99 -14.72
CA GLY A 204 5.59 -3.15 -15.84
C GLY A 204 6.14 -3.95 -17.03
N ALA A 205 7.03 -4.92 -16.78
CA ALA A 205 7.56 -5.80 -17.81
C ALA A 205 6.44 -6.61 -18.50
N ARG A 206 5.57 -7.25 -17.72
CA ARG A 206 4.42 -8.00 -18.25
C ARG A 206 3.46 -7.15 -19.10
N MET A 207 3.30 -5.88 -18.72
CA MET A 207 2.48 -4.94 -19.48
C MET A 207 3.12 -4.60 -20.84
N LEU A 208 4.44 -4.43 -20.88
CA LEU A 208 5.16 -4.14 -22.13
C LEU A 208 5.21 -5.36 -23.06
N GLU A 209 5.28 -6.59 -22.51
CA GLU A 209 5.30 -7.83 -23.28
C GLU A 209 3.95 -8.15 -23.96
N ARG A 210 2.83 -7.79 -23.34
CA ARG A 210 1.51 -8.18 -23.84
C ARG A 210 1.01 -7.29 -24.97
N ASP A 211 0.84 -5.99 -24.74
CA ASP A 211 0.22 -5.08 -25.71
C ASP A 211 0.81 -3.67 -25.70
N GLY A 212 1.88 -3.46 -24.95
CA GLY A 212 2.45 -2.14 -24.73
C GLY A 212 1.58 -1.25 -23.85
N LEU A 213 1.84 0.05 -23.88
CA LEU A 213 1.07 1.03 -23.13
C LEU A 213 -0.29 1.27 -23.79
N PRO A 214 -1.43 1.18 -23.04
CA PRO A 214 -2.75 1.39 -23.59
C PRO A 214 -2.87 2.71 -24.34
N ALA A 215 -3.42 2.66 -25.55
CA ALA A 215 -3.62 3.85 -26.37
C ALA A 215 -4.48 4.88 -25.61
N GLY A 216 -4.05 6.15 -25.56
CA GLY A 216 -4.72 7.21 -24.82
C GLY A 216 -4.51 7.23 -23.31
N GLY A 217 -3.84 6.22 -22.73
CA GLY A 217 -3.52 6.14 -21.28
C GLY A 217 -2.21 6.82 -20.88
N ARG A 218 -1.30 7.07 -21.83
CA ARG A 218 0.08 7.57 -21.56
C ARG A 218 0.08 8.83 -20.70
N GLY A 219 -0.80 9.78 -20.97
CA GLY A 219 -0.91 11.00 -20.17
C GLY A 219 -1.34 10.76 -18.72
N LEU A 220 -2.29 9.84 -18.50
CA LEU A 220 -2.72 9.45 -17.15
C LEU A 220 -1.58 8.77 -16.37
N LEU A 221 -0.84 7.86 -17.02
CA LEU A 221 0.28 7.15 -16.41
C LEU A 221 1.42 8.13 -16.07
N ALA A 222 1.78 9.02 -16.99
CA ALA A 222 2.84 10.01 -16.79
C ALA A 222 2.50 11.01 -15.67
N VAL A 223 1.28 11.58 -15.69
CA VAL A 223 0.83 12.53 -14.66
C VAL A 223 0.69 11.84 -13.32
N GLY A 224 0.06 10.65 -13.27
CA GLY A 224 -0.09 9.89 -12.02
C GLY A 224 1.25 9.45 -11.43
N GLY A 225 2.11 8.83 -12.22
CA GLY A 225 3.44 8.37 -11.79
C GLY A 225 4.37 9.51 -11.40
N GLY A 226 4.39 10.59 -12.20
CA GLY A 226 5.19 11.78 -11.92
C GLY A 226 4.75 12.51 -10.65
N SER A 227 3.45 12.69 -10.46
CA SER A 227 2.92 13.30 -9.23
C SER A 227 3.12 12.40 -8.00
N ALA A 228 3.01 11.07 -8.15
CA ALA A 228 3.34 10.12 -7.08
C ALA A 228 4.81 10.19 -6.69
N PHE A 229 5.72 10.29 -7.68
CA PHE A 229 7.15 10.49 -7.43
C PHE A 229 7.41 11.77 -6.63
N LEU A 230 6.92 12.91 -7.08
CA LEU A 230 7.14 14.21 -6.43
C LEU A 230 6.52 14.23 -5.02
N SER A 231 5.30 13.75 -4.88
CA SER A 231 4.59 13.67 -3.60
C SER A 231 5.29 12.76 -2.61
N THR A 232 5.78 11.60 -3.05
CA THR A 232 6.52 10.68 -2.19
C THR A 232 7.85 11.27 -1.76
N LEU A 233 8.56 11.95 -2.65
CA LEU A 233 9.82 12.62 -2.33
C LEU A 233 9.62 13.73 -1.29
N ALA A 234 8.57 14.54 -1.45
CA ALA A 234 8.19 15.58 -0.49
C ALA A 234 7.77 14.97 0.87
N SER A 235 6.91 13.95 0.84
CA SER A 235 6.44 13.25 2.04
C SER A 235 7.58 12.58 2.80
N ALA A 236 8.53 11.96 2.09
CA ALA A 236 9.70 11.33 2.71
C ALA A 236 10.60 12.35 3.44
N ARG A 237 10.75 13.55 2.90
CA ARG A 237 11.48 14.64 3.57
C ARG A 237 10.78 15.13 4.83
N LEU A 238 9.45 15.34 4.75
CA LEU A 238 8.65 15.83 5.87
C LEU A 238 8.53 14.79 7.00
N MET A 239 8.36 13.51 6.64
CA MET A 239 8.12 12.40 7.59
C MET A 239 9.41 11.68 8.02
N GLY A 240 10.56 12.05 7.48
CA GLY A 240 11.85 11.41 7.75
C GLY A 240 12.42 11.71 9.14
N SER A 241 11.82 12.62 9.92
CA SER A 241 12.29 12.98 11.25
C SER A 241 12.10 11.85 12.27
N ARG A 242 13.05 11.72 13.23
CA ARG A 242 12.96 10.77 14.36
C ARG A 242 11.69 11.01 15.20
N SER A 243 11.26 12.26 15.33
CA SER A 243 10.04 12.65 16.05
C SER A 243 8.78 12.03 15.46
N PHE A 244 8.74 11.79 14.15
CA PHE A 244 7.61 11.15 13.49
C PHE A 244 7.57 9.62 13.74
N SER A 245 8.73 8.96 13.72
CA SER A 245 8.85 7.51 13.84
C SER A 245 8.54 6.97 15.25
N GLY A 246 8.59 7.80 16.29
CA GLY A 246 8.29 7.42 17.68
C GLY A 246 6.80 7.50 18.08
N ARG A 247 5.95 8.06 17.23
CA ARG A 247 4.53 8.29 17.55
C ARG A 247 3.71 7.01 17.62
N SER A 248 2.62 7.04 18.41
CA SER A 248 1.65 5.96 18.50
C SER A 248 1.04 5.64 17.13
N LEU A 249 0.76 4.36 16.88
CA LEU A 249 0.10 3.90 15.67
C LEU A 249 -1.44 4.02 15.76
N LEU A 250 -1.98 4.33 16.93
CA LEU A 250 -3.44 4.42 17.17
C LEU A 250 -4.16 5.44 16.26
N PRO A 251 -3.63 6.66 16.01
CA PRO A 251 -4.31 7.61 15.10
C PRO A 251 -4.52 7.05 13.70
N TYR A 252 -3.56 6.28 13.18
CA TYR A 252 -3.69 5.62 11.87
C TYR A 252 -4.71 4.48 11.89
N ALA A 253 -4.80 3.75 13.00
CA ALA A 253 -5.82 2.72 13.17
C ALA A 253 -7.23 3.33 13.18
N VAL A 254 -7.44 4.40 13.95
CA VAL A 254 -8.70 5.15 13.97
C VAL A 254 -9.06 5.69 12.59
N TYR A 255 -8.13 6.34 11.90
CA TYR A 255 -8.32 6.82 10.54
C TYR A 255 -8.79 5.72 9.58
N ARG A 256 -8.16 4.54 9.62
CA ARG A 256 -8.52 3.39 8.78
C ARG A 256 -9.94 2.89 9.07
N CYS A 257 -10.32 2.83 10.33
CA CYS A 257 -11.69 2.44 10.74
C CYS A 257 -12.73 3.48 10.27
N LEU A 258 -12.43 4.77 10.38
CA LEU A 258 -13.31 5.83 9.88
C LEU A 258 -13.45 5.78 8.35
N LEU A 259 -12.35 5.56 7.63
CA LEU A 259 -12.39 5.39 6.18
C LEU A 259 -13.24 4.16 5.79
N ALA A 260 -13.06 3.03 6.46
CA ALA A 260 -13.86 1.83 6.22
C ALA A 260 -15.37 2.07 6.50
N ALA A 261 -15.69 2.78 7.56
CA ALA A 261 -17.07 3.13 7.89
C ALA A 261 -17.73 4.02 6.82
N THR A 262 -16.99 5.01 6.28
CA THR A 262 -17.49 5.87 5.19
C THR A 262 -17.80 5.07 3.93
N VAL A 263 -16.94 4.12 3.57
CA VAL A 263 -17.16 3.22 2.43
C VAL A 263 -18.38 2.32 2.65
N ALA A 264 -18.50 1.73 3.84
CA ALA A 264 -19.65 0.86 4.16
C ALA A 264 -20.99 1.63 4.04
N ARG A 265 -21.03 2.88 4.50
CA ARG A 265 -22.21 3.76 4.33
C ARG A 265 -22.52 4.04 2.87
N GLN A 266 -21.52 4.37 2.06
CA GLN A 266 -21.72 4.70 0.64
C GLN A 266 -22.19 3.48 -0.17
N THR A 267 -21.62 2.32 0.06
CA THR A 267 -22.01 1.08 -0.63
C THR A 267 -23.43 0.61 -0.26
N ARG A 268 -23.90 0.90 0.96
CA ARG A 268 -25.29 0.65 1.38
C ARG A 268 -26.26 1.59 0.65
N ARG A 269 -25.97 2.89 0.61
CA ARG A 269 -26.82 3.91 -0.08
C ARG A 269 -26.94 3.64 -1.58
N GLY A 270 -25.86 3.22 -2.24
CA GLY A 270 -25.89 2.87 -3.66
C GLY A 270 -26.82 1.69 -3.98
N ARG A 271 -26.91 0.69 -3.08
CA ARG A 271 -27.82 -0.45 -3.23
C ARG A 271 -29.29 -0.07 -3.04
N GLY A 272 -29.60 0.78 -2.07
CA GLY A 272 -30.98 1.27 -1.85
C GLY A 272 -31.52 1.96 -3.12
N ARG A 273 -30.72 2.88 -3.71
CA ARG A 273 -31.10 3.59 -4.93
C ARG A 273 -31.22 2.68 -6.18
N ALA A 274 -30.42 1.62 -6.27
CA ALA A 274 -30.53 0.65 -7.36
C ALA A 274 -31.78 -0.22 -7.23
N GLY A 275 -32.12 -0.62 -6.00
CA GLY A 275 -33.36 -1.36 -5.70
C GLY A 275 -34.63 -0.54 -5.99
N GLU A 276 -34.66 0.73 -5.59
CA GLU A 276 -35.77 1.64 -5.89
C GLU A 276 -35.95 1.87 -7.40
N ARG A 277 -34.87 2.04 -8.16
CA ARG A 277 -34.92 2.19 -9.62
C ARG A 277 -35.44 0.91 -10.31
N SER A 278 -35.05 -0.26 -9.82
CA SER A 278 -35.56 -1.53 -10.37
C SER A 278 -37.04 -1.75 -10.06
N ALA A 279 -37.50 -1.30 -8.89
CA ALA A 279 -38.93 -1.37 -8.53
C ALA A 279 -39.81 -0.41 -9.36
N ILE A 280 -39.29 0.78 -9.70
CA ILE A 280 -40.01 1.76 -10.54
C ILE A 280 -40.09 1.32 -12.01
N VAL A 281 -39.11 0.58 -12.52
CA VAL A 281 -39.10 0.07 -13.91
C VAL A 281 -39.98 -1.20 -14.06
N ALA A 282 -40.31 -1.86 -12.96
CA ALA A 282 -41.15 -3.07 -12.93
C ALA A 282 -42.65 -2.77 -12.73
N GLN A 283 -43.05 -1.51 -12.57
CA GLN A 283 -44.41 -0.99 -12.59
C GLN A 283 -44.72 -0.33 -13.92
#